data_59aa90c59a4a31e30065f0ccbbcfb9c5
#
_entry.id   59aa90c59a4a31e30065f0ccbbcfb9c5
#
_cell.length_a   1.000
_cell.length_b   1.000
_cell.length_c   1.000
_cell.angle_alpha   90.00
_cell.angle_beta   90.00
_cell.angle_gamma   90.00
#
_symmetry.space_group_name_H-M   'P 1'
#
loop_
_entity.id
_entity.type
_entity.pdbx_description
1 polymer ?
#
loop_
_entity_poly.entity_id
_entity_poly.type
_entity_poly.pdbx_seq_one_letter_code
_entity_poly.pdbx_strand_id
1 'polypeptide(L)'
;MADPDTDDLKRRMKGAVDVLKDEFGGLRTGRATPALLEPIQVDAYGSIMSINQVGTISAPDARMLSVQVWDNSLIASVEKAIRDSGLGLNPQTEGNVVRVPVPQLSEERRVEMTKVASRYAEQARVAVRNVRRDGIDDLKKMEKDGDISQDEQRAWVDEIQALTDATIGEIDDAVAAKETEILQV
;
A
#
# COMPACT_ATOMS: atom_id res chain seq x y z
N MET A 1 22.95 -19.59 -26.48
CA MET A 1 22.63 -19.89 -25.07
C MET A 1 21.37 -19.13 -24.78
N ALA A 2 20.35 -19.80 -24.32
CA ALA A 2 19.11 -19.15 -23.88
C ALA A 2 19.28 -18.80 -22.40
N ASP A 3 19.35 -17.50 -22.07
CA ASP A 3 19.37 -17.08 -20.68
C ASP A 3 17.93 -17.13 -20.13
N PRO A 4 17.72 -17.57 -18.89
CA PRO A 4 16.41 -17.54 -18.26
C PRO A 4 15.95 -16.09 -18.10
N ASP A 5 14.64 -15.85 -18.21
CA ASP A 5 14.06 -14.50 -18.07
C ASP A 5 13.99 -14.08 -16.59
N THR A 6 15.16 -13.79 -16.03
CA THR A 6 15.27 -13.30 -14.64
C THR A 6 14.62 -11.93 -14.45
N ASP A 7 14.52 -11.13 -15.51
CA ASP A 7 13.87 -9.80 -15.43
C ASP A 7 12.35 -9.93 -15.29
N ASP A 8 11.72 -10.93 -15.91
CA ASP A 8 10.32 -11.26 -15.66
C ASP A 8 10.09 -11.68 -14.20
N LEU A 9 10.94 -12.56 -13.67
CA LEU A 9 10.85 -12.99 -12.26
C LEU A 9 10.99 -11.81 -11.30
N LYS A 10 11.98 -10.90 -11.54
CA LYS A 10 12.16 -9.67 -10.75
C LYS A 10 10.93 -8.79 -10.80
N ARG A 11 10.35 -8.58 -11.99
CA ARG A 11 9.16 -7.77 -12.19
C ARG A 11 7.95 -8.35 -11.44
N ARG A 12 7.74 -9.66 -11.52
CA ARG A 12 6.64 -10.37 -10.85
C ARG A 12 6.78 -10.33 -9.34
N MET A 13 7.99 -10.55 -8.80
CA MET A 13 8.27 -10.47 -7.37
C MET A 13 8.07 -9.03 -6.85
N LYS A 14 8.57 -8.03 -7.58
CA LYS A 14 8.34 -6.63 -7.26
C LYS A 14 6.85 -6.28 -7.28
N GLY A 15 6.08 -6.78 -8.24
CA GLY A 15 4.63 -6.62 -8.29
C GLY A 15 3.93 -7.10 -7.02
N ALA A 16 4.39 -8.21 -6.42
CA ALA A 16 3.85 -8.68 -5.14
C ALA A 16 4.12 -7.70 -3.98
N VAL A 17 5.31 -7.06 -3.97
CA VAL A 17 5.67 -6.03 -2.98
C VAL A 17 4.85 -4.75 -3.20
N ASP A 18 4.65 -4.34 -4.44
CA ASP A 18 3.87 -3.15 -4.78
C ASP A 18 2.40 -3.32 -4.36
N VAL A 19 1.79 -4.49 -4.63
CA VAL A 19 0.43 -4.82 -4.15
C VAL A 19 0.36 -4.76 -2.61
N LEU A 20 1.35 -5.30 -1.90
CA LEU A 20 1.40 -5.22 -0.44
C LEU A 20 1.44 -3.77 0.05
N LYS A 21 2.23 -2.91 -0.60
CA LYS A 21 2.32 -1.49 -0.25
C LYS A 21 0.98 -0.77 -0.46
N ASP A 22 0.28 -1.08 -1.54
CA ASP A 22 -1.06 -0.55 -1.82
C ASP A 22 -2.08 -1.02 -0.77
N GLU A 23 -2.08 -2.30 -0.40
CA GLU A 23 -2.92 -2.84 0.67
C GLU A 23 -2.62 -2.18 2.03
N PHE A 24 -1.34 -1.95 2.33
CA PHE A 24 -0.93 -1.21 3.54
C PHE A 24 -1.36 0.26 3.51
N GLY A 25 -1.39 0.89 2.34
CA GLY A 25 -1.93 2.24 2.15
C GLY A 25 -3.41 2.34 2.52
N GLY A 26 -4.19 1.30 2.25
CA GLY A 26 -5.61 1.20 2.59
C GLY A 26 -5.90 0.86 4.07
N LEU A 27 -4.89 0.41 4.83
CA LEU A 27 -5.07 0.09 6.24
C LEU A 27 -5.15 1.36 7.11
N ARG A 28 -6.22 1.49 7.87
CA ARG A 28 -6.38 2.56 8.85
C ARG A 28 -5.47 2.32 10.05
N THR A 29 -4.41 3.08 10.15
CA THR A 29 -3.44 2.98 11.27
C THR A 29 -3.74 3.93 12.43
N GLY A 30 -4.80 4.74 12.31
CA GLY A 30 -5.11 5.82 13.26
C GLY A 30 -4.26 7.07 13.05
N ARG A 31 -3.30 7.04 12.10
CA ARG A 31 -2.50 8.19 11.72
C ARG A 31 -3.20 8.99 10.62
N ALA A 32 -3.17 10.30 10.74
CA ALA A 32 -3.67 11.19 9.72
C ALA A 32 -2.75 11.19 8.50
N THR A 33 -3.22 10.64 7.38
CA THR A 33 -2.52 10.68 6.09
C THR A 33 -3.43 11.29 5.02
N PRO A 34 -2.92 12.10 4.09
CA PRO A 34 -3.72 12.67 3.00
C PRO A 34 -4.50 11.62 2.21
N ALA A 35 -3.92 10.43 2.01
CA ALA A 35 -4.54 9.30 1.33
C ALA A 35 -5.89 8.86 1.94
N LEU A 36 -6.16 9.21 3.21
CA LEU A 36 -7.43 8.92 3.87
C LEU A 36 -8.60 9.70 3.25
N LEU A 37 -8.34 10.92 2.76
CA LEU A 37 -9.35 11.80 2.19
C LEU A 37 -9.38 11.79 0.66
N GLU A 38 -8.31 11.33 -0.01
CA GLU A 38 -8.21 11.32 -1.48
C GLU A 38 -9.38 10.63 -2.21
N PRO A 39 -9.94 9.50 -1.71
CA PRO A 39 -11.06 8.83 -2.36
C PRO A 39 -12.39 9.58 -2.23
N ILE A 40 -12.47 10.63 -1.40
CA ILE A 40 -13.71 11.35 -1.13
C ILE A 40 -14.08 12.19 -2.35
N GLN A 41 -15.32 12.06 -2.76
CA GLN A 41 -15.90 12.84 -3.85
C GLN A 41 -16.76 13.97 -3.28
N VAL A 42 -16.60 15.15 -3.84
CA VAL A 42 -17.28 16.38 -3.44
C VAL A 42 -18.21 16.83 -4.57
N ASP A 43 -19.43 17.21 -4.23
CA ASP A 43 -20.32 17.88 -5.16
C ASP A 43 -19.89 19.35 -5.29
N ALA A 44 -19.27 19.68 -6.42
CA ALA A 44 -18.75 20.99 -6.73
C ALA A 44 -19.30 21.46 -8.07
N TYR A 45 -19.94 22.61 -8.08
CA TYR A 45 -20.50 23.25 -9.29
C TYR A 45 -21.48 22.34 -10.07
N GLY A 46 -22.24 21.48 -9.37
CA GLY A 46 -23.17 20.55 -10.00
C GLY A 46 -22.51 19.32 -10.63
N SER A 47 -21.23 19.07 -10.34
CA SER A 47 -20.48 17.92 -10.80
C SER A 47 -19.76 17.26 -9.63
N ILE A 48 -19.58 15.93 -9.71
CA ILE A 48 -18.81 15.19 -8.71
C ILE A 48 -17.33 15.29 -9.04
N MET A 49 -16.54 15.81 -8.11
CA MET A 49 -15.11 16.03 -8.25
C MET A 49 -14.35 15.38 -7.07
N SER A 50 -13.13 14.94 -7.32
CA SER A 50 -12.25 14.49 -6.24
C SER A 50 -11.89 15.65 -5.31
N ILE A 51 -11.76 15.39 -4.01
CA ILE A 51 -11.40 16.41 -3.02
C ILE A 51 -10.09 17.13 -3.36
N ASN A 52 -9.13 16.45 -4.01
CA ASN A 52 -7.87 17.03 -4.50
C ASN A 52 -8.05 18.06 -5.62
N GLN A 53 -9.21 18.10 -6.26
CA GLN A 53 -9.53 19.05 -7.33
C GLN A 53 -10.19 20.32 -6.81
N VAL A 54 -10.60 20.34 -5.55
CA VAL A 54 -11.27 21.49 -4.90
C VAL A 54 -10.48 22.09 -3.75
N GLY A 55 -9.41 21.41 -3.31
CA GLY A 55 -8.56 21.87 -2.22
C GLY A 55 -7.24 21.13 -2.11
N THR A 56 -6.39 21.62 -1.21
CA THR A 56 -5.11 20.99 -0.88
C THR A 56 -5.23 20.27 0.45
N ILE A 57 -4.93 18.96 0.46
CA ILE A 57 -4.92 18.14 1.66
C ILE A 57 -3.52 18.17 2.27
N SER A 58 -3.44 18.38 3.58
CA SER A 58 -2.20 18.30 4.36
C SER A 58 -2.45 17.61 5.70
N ALA A 59 -1.38 17.10 6.32
CA ALA A 59 -1.42 16.52 7.65
C ALA A 59 -0.49 17.34 8.57
N PRO A 60 -0.99 18.41 9.21
CA PRO A 60 -0.17 19.25 10.08
C PRO A 60 0.36 18.50 11.30
N ASP A 61 -0.32 17.47 11.77
CA ASP A 61 0.15 16.57 12.81
C ASP A 61 -0.36 15.13 12.59
N ALA A 62 0.09 14.23 13.46
CA ALA A 62 -0.19 12.79 13.32
C ALA A 62 -1.68 12.41 13.42
N ARG A 63 -2.53 13.33 13.89
CA ARG A 63 -3.97 13.10 14.13
C ARG A 63 -4.87 14.15 13.54
N MET A 64 -4.33 15.05 12.77
CA MET A 64 -5.08 16.13 12.16
C MET A 64 -4.84 16.16 10.66
N LEU A 65 -5.90 16.08 9.89
CA LEU A 65 -5.89 16.45 8.49
C LEU A 65 -6.45 17.85 8.32
N SER A 66 -5.97 18.52 7.31
CA SER A 66 -6.39 19.88 6.95
C SER A 66 -6.63 19.92 5.45
N VAL A 67 -7.79 20.38 5.06
CA VAL A 67 -8.14 20.63 3.66
C VAL A 67 -8.29 22.13 3.48
N GLN A 68 -7.35 22.73 2.78
CA GLN A 68 -7.45 24.12 2.37
C GLN A 68 -8.27 24.21 1.09
N VAL A 69 -9.51 24.65 1.20
CA VAL A 69 -10.44 24.77 0.08
C VAL A 69 -10.13 26.04 -0.70
N TRP A 70 -10.00 25.92 -2.02
CA TRP A 70 -9.62 27.06 -2.87
C TRP A 70 -10.76 28.04 -3.09
N ASP A 71 -12.01 27.55 -3.12
CA ASP A 71 -13.21 28.37 -3.27
C ASP A 71 -14.09 28.27 -2.03
N ASN A 72 -14.29 29.38 -1.37
CA ASN A 72 -15.09 29.47 -0.15
C ASN A 72 -16.53 28.97 -0.32
N SER A 73 -17.09 29.03 -1.53
CA SER A 73 -18.42 28.53 -1.82
C SER A 73 -18.53 27.01 -1.70
N LEU A 74 -17.41 26.28 -1.80
CA LEU A 74 -17.35 24.82 -1.73
C LEU A 74 -17.06 24.26 -0.33
N ILE A 75 -16.79 25.11 0.65
CA ILE A 75 -16.42 24.68 2.01
C ILE A 75 -17.49 23.78 2.61
N ALA A 76 -18.77 24.18 2.51
CA ALA A 76 -19.89 23.39 3.03
C ALA A 76 -20.02 22.04 2.31
N SER A 77 -19.78 21.99 1.01
CA SER A 77 -19.80 20.76 0.21
C SER A 77 -18.65 19.82 0.60
N VAL A 78 -17.45 20.37 0.81
CA VAL A 78 -16.29 19.60 1.27
C VAL A 78 -16.51 19.03 2.68
N GLU A 79 -16.99 19.87 3.61
CA GLU A 79 -17.30 19.43 4.97
C GLU A 79 -18.36 18.33 4.97
N LYS A 80 -19.44 18.50 4.21
CA LYS A 80 -20.49 17.49 4.06
C LYS A 80 -19.96 16.18 3.47
N ALA A 81 -19.17 16.24 2.40
CA ALA A 81 -18.59 15.07 1.76
C ALA A 81 -17.69 14.27 2.71
N ILE A 82 -16.89 14.95 3.54
CA ILE A 82 -16.04 14.29 4.55
C ILE A 82 -16.91 13.65 5.63
N ARG A 83 -17.94 14.32 6.12
CA ARG A 83 -18.86 13.79 7.13
C ARG A 83 -19.62 12.57 6.63
N ASP A 84 -20.11 12.62 5.40
CA ASP A 84 -20.92 11.57 4.78
C ASP A 84 -20.08 10.42 4.17
N SER A 85 -18.75 10.52 4.20
CA SER A 85 -17.83 9.53 3.62
C SER A 85 -17.87 8.15 4.29
N GLY A 86 -18.56 7.99 5.41
CA GLY A 86 -18.57 6.74 6.18
C GLY A 86 -17.28 6.45 6.95
N LEU A 87 -16.34 7.41 6.94
CA LEU A 87 -15.05 7.27 7.63
C LEU A 87 -15.13 7.56 9.13
N GLY A 88 -16.29 8.01 9.64
CA GLY A 88 -16.45 8.38 11.05
C GLY A 88 -15.65 9.63 11.44
N LEU A 89 -15.38 10.49 10.48
CA LEU A 89 -14.65 11.74 10.67
C LEU A 89 -15.62 12.87 11.02
N ASN A 90 -15.18 13.80 11.86
CA ASN A 90 -15.95 14.96 12.26
C ASN A 90 -15.22 16.25 11.83
N PRO A 91 -15.43 16.73 10.59
CA PRO A 91 -14.76 17.92 10.09
C PRO A 91 -15.22 19.18 10.83
N GLN A 92 -14.32 20.12 11.01
CA GLN A 92 -14.54 21.44 11.59
C GLN A 92 -14.01 22.52 10.65
N THR A 93 -14.83 23.49 10.32
CA THR A 93 -14.47 24.57 9.41
C THR A 93 -13.91 25.77 10.17
N GLU A 94 -12.72 26.24 9.76
CA GLU A 94 -12.11 27.49 10.20
C GLU A 94 -11.72 28.33 8.97
N GLY A 95 -12.50 29.33 8.65
CA GLY A 95 -12.29 30.16 7.47
C GLY A 95 -12.38 29.34 6.18
N ASN A 96 -11.31 29.27 5.40
CA ASN A 96 -11.21 28.46 4.18
C ASN A 96 -10.55 27.10 4.39
N VAL A 97 -10.31 26.71 5.65
CA VAL A 97 -9.69 25.44 6.02
C VAL A 97 -10.71 24.55 6.73
N VAL A 98 -10.84 23.33 6.25
CA VAL A 98 -11.60 22.28 6.93
C VAL A 98 -10.63 21.40 7.68
N ARG A 99 -10.68 21.44 9.01
CA ARG A 99 -9.88 20.58 9.90
C ARG A 99 -10.61 19.29 10.17
N VAL A 100 -9.91 18.21 10.04
CA VAL A 100 -10.46 16.85 10.19
C VAL A 100 -9.64 16.10 11.24
N PRO A 101 -10.08 16.10 12.51
CA PRO A 101 -9.43 15.29 13.52
C PRO A 101 -9.65 13.80 13.22
N VAL A 102 -8.56 13.03 13.24
CA VAL A 102 -8.60 11.58 13.05
C VAL A 102 -8.68 10.93 14.44
N PRO A 103 -9.79 10.22 14.76
CA PRO A 103 -9.93 9.57 16.05
C PRO A 103 -8.92 8.43 16.22
N GLN A 104 -8.46 8.24 17.45
CA GLN A 104 -7.59 7.10 17.80
C GLN A 104 -8.31 5.79 17.55
N LEU A 105 -7.54 4.80 17.07
CA LEU A 105 -7.99 3.42 17.12
C LEU A 105 -8.00 2.93 18.57
N SER A 106 -9.03 2.18 18.96
CA SER A 106 -9.00 1.44 20.20
C SER A 106 -7.90 0.39 20.18
N GLU A 107 -7.41 -0.03 21.34
CA GLU A 107 -6.38 -1.07 21.45
C GLU A 107 -6.79 -2.36 20.72
N GLU A 108 -8.06 -2.75 20.85
CA GLU A 108 -8.62 -3.89 20.15
C GLU A 108 -8.53 -3.76 18.63
N ARG A 109 -8.88 -2.58 18.10
CA ARG A 109 -8.76 -2.29 16.65
C ARG A 109 -7.33 -2.28 16.16
N ARG A 110 -6.37 -1.83 16.95
CA ARG A 110 -4.94 -1.92 16.60
C ARG A 110 -4.50 -3.36 16.47
N VAL A 111 -4.87 -4.22 17.41
CA VAL A 111 -4.57 -5.66 17.34
C VAL A 111 -5.19 -6.30 16.11
N GLU A 112 -6.43 -5.94 15.76
CA GLU A 112 -7.05 -6.41 14.51
C GLU A 112 -6.27 -5.95 13.26
N MET A 113 -5.86 -4.68 13.20
CA MET A 113 -5.11 -4.14 12.07
C MET A 113 -3.74 -4.80 11.93
N THR A 114 -3.04 -5.09 13.04
CA THR A 114 -1.78 -5.84 13.02
C THR A 114 -1.97 -7.23 12.42
N LYS A 115 -3.04 -7.94 12.78
CA LYS A 115 -3.36 -9.25 12.19
C LYS A 115 -3.66 -9.15 10.70
N VAL A 116 -4.35 -8.10 10.26
CA VAL A 116 -4.62 -7.86 8.84
C VAL A 116 -3.32 -7.59 8.09
N ALA A 117 -2.44 -6.73 8.63
CA ALA A 117 -1.13 -6.44 8.03
C ALA A 117 -0.28 -7.71 7.88
N SER A 118 -0.19 -8.54 8.93
CA SER A 118 0.52 -9.82 8.88
C SER A 118 -0.05 -10.78 7.83
N ARG A 119 -1.37 -10.80 7.65
CA ARG A 119 -2.03 -11.61 6.61
C ARG A 119 -1.68 -11.15 5.20
N TYR A 120 -1.69 -9.84 4.95
CA TYR A 120 -1.29 -9.29 3.65
C TYR A 120 0.18 -9.59 3.34
N ALA A 121 1.06 -9.46 4.34
CA ALA A 121 2.47 -9.82 4.19
C ALA A 121 2.64 -11.30 3.85
N GLU A 122 1.90 -12.22 4.48
CA GLU A 122 1.99 -13.65 4.13
C GLU A 122 1.45 -13.94 2.73
N GLN A 123 0.41 -13.28 2.28
CA GLN A 123 -0.06 -13.38 0.89
C GLN A 123 1.02 -12.94 -0.10
N ALA A 124 1.72 -11.84 0.18
CA ALA A 124 2.84 -11.37 -0.64
C ALA A 124 4.01 -12.39 -0.64
N ARG A 125 4.38 -12.96 0.52
CA ARG A 125 5.42 -14.01 0.60
C ARG A 125 5.03 -15.24 -0.21
N VAL A 126 3.78 -15.67 -0.15
CA VAL A 126 3.27 -16.79 -0.95
C VAL A 126 3.37 -16.49 -2.44
N ALA A 127 3.03 -15.28 -2.87
CA ALA A 127 3.15 -14.86 -4.26
C ALA A 127 4.63 -14.91 -4.73
N VAL A 128 5.56 -14.38 -3.93
CA VAL A 128 7.00 -14.42 -4.23
C VAL A 128 7.51 -15.88 -4.31
N ARG A 129 7.11 -16.75 -3.37
CA ARG A 129 7.49 -18.17 -3.40
C ARG A 129 6.93 -18.89 -4.64
N ASN A 130 5.75 -18.53 -5.11
CA ASN A 130 5.18 -19.07 -6.34
C ASN A 130 6.02 -18.65 -7.55
N VAL A 131 6.38 -17.37 -7.66
CA VAL A 131 7.26 -16.88 -8.73
C VAL A 131 8.60 -17.61 -8.73
N ARG A 132 9.21 -17.81 -7.54
CA ARG A 132 10.44 -18.62 -7.41
C ARG A 132 10.25 -20.04 -7.95
N ARG A 133 9.14 -20.70 -7.56
CA ARG A 133 8.86 -22.08 -8.00
C ARG A 133 8.73 -22.15 -9.51
N ASP A 134 7.99 -21.22 -10.12
CA ASP A 134 7.84 -21.14 -11.57
C ASP A 134 9.22 -21.02 -12.25
N GLY A 135 10.08 -20.10 -11.77
CA GLY A 135 11.43 -19.91 -12.32
C GLY A 135 12.31 -21.16 -12.19
N ILE A 136 12.25 -21.88 -11.06
CA ILE A 136 13.00 -23.14 -10.88
C ILE A 136 12.47 -24.23 -11.80
N ASP A 137 11.17 -24.30 -12.03
CA ASP A 137 10.59 -25.31 -12.91
C ASP A 137 10.92 -25.02 -14.39
N ASP A 138 10.98 -23.74 -14.79
CA ASP A 138 11.45 -23.33 -16.12
C ASP A 138 12.93 -23.70 -16.32
N LEU A 139 13.81 -23.49 -15.31
CA LEU A 139 15.22 -23.90 -15.38
C LEU A 139 15.39 -25.40 -15.54
N LYS A 140 14.60 -26.22 -14.84
CA LYS A 140 14.62 -27.68 -15.00
C LYS A 140 14.22 -28.12 -16.40
N LYS A 141 13.26 -27.39 -16.99
CA LYS A 141 12.83 -27.64 -18.37
C LYS A 141 13.95 -27.30 -19.35
N MET A 142 14.60 -26.15 -19.21
CA MET A 142 15.73 -25.75 -20.06
C MET A 142 16.90 -26.73 -19.96
N GLU A 143 17.21 -27.23 -18.75
CA GLU A 143 18.24 -28.28 -18.57
C GLU A 143 17.87 -29.58 -19.30
N LYS A 144 16.61 -30.00 -19.15
CA LYS A 144 16.12 -31.22 -19.80
C LYS A 144 16.11 -31.11 -21.33
N ASP A 145 15.82 -29.93 -21.84
CA ASP A 145 15.81 -29.68 -23.29
C ASP A 145 17.22 -29.45 -23.87
N GLY A 146 18.23 -29.35 -22.97
CA GLY A 146 19.64 -29.17 -23.34
C GLY A 146 20.06 -27.73 -23.64
N ASP A 147 19.19 -26.77 -23.31
CA ASP A 147 19.46 -25.34 -23.53
C ASP A 147 20.49 -24.79 -22.55
N ILE A 148 20.56 -25.35 -21.33
CA ILE A 148 21.54 -25.03 -20.30
C ILE A 148 22.13 -26.29 -19.71
N SER A 149 23.37 -26.20 -19.20
CA SER A 149 24.03 -27.27 -18.46
C SER A 149 23.55 -27.37 -17.00
N GLN A 150 23.84 -28.50 -16.35
CA GLN A 150 23.53 -28.70 -14.93
C GLN A 150 24.22 -27.65 -14.02
N ASP A 151 25.44 -27.25 -14.35
CA ASP A 151 26.17 -26.23 -13.57
C ASP A 151 25.59 -24.85 -13.74
N GLU A 152 25.18 -24.49 -14.96
CA GLU A 152 24.43 -23.22 -15.23
C GLU A 152 23.08 -23.24 -14.52
N GLN A 153 22.33 -24.34 -14.55
CA GLN A 153 21.07 -24.44 -13.83
C GLN A 153 21.25 -24.18 -12.33
N ARG A 154 22.31 -24.75 -11.71
CA ARG A 154 22.61 -24.53 -10.29
C ARG A 154 22.89 -23.04 -10.01
N ALA A 155 23.70 -22.40 -10.84
CA ALA A 155 24.02 -20.98 -10.69
C ALA A 155 22.76 -20.10 -10.77
N TRP A 156 21.86 -20.39 -11.71
CA TRP A 156 20.59 -19.67 -11.84
C TRP A 156 19.63 -19.94 -10.68
N VAL A 157 19.59 -21.14 -10.14
CA VAL A 157 18.80 -21.46 -8.94
C VAL A 157 19.26 -20.64 -7.74
N ASP A 158 20.59 -20.49 -7.55
CA ASP A 158 21.16 -19.67 -6.48
C ASP A 158 20.82 -18.18 -6.69
N GLU A 159 20.84 -17.68 -7.92
CA GLU A 159 20.44 -16.30 -8.21
C GLU A 159 18.95 -16.06 -7.95
N ILE A 160 18.07 -16.96 -8.37
CA ILE A 160 16.62 -16.87 -8.09
C ILE A 160 16.37 -16.94 -6.58
N GLN A 161 17.13 -17.76 -5.84
CA GLN A 161 17.03 -17.85 -4.40
C GLN A 161 17.44 -16.53 -3.74
N ALA A 162 18.57 -15.96 -4.14
CA ALA A 162 19.04 -14.67 -3.62
C ALA A 162 18.02 -13.55 -3.88
N LEU A 163 17.42 -13.50 -5.08
CA LEU A 163 16.35 -12.57 -5.42
C LEU A 163 15.12 -12.77 -4.54
N THR A 164 14.74 -14.01 -4.30
CA THR A 164 13.61 -14.38 -3.43
C THR A 164 13.86 -13.90 -2.00
N ASP A 165 15.03 -14.17 -1.45
CA ASP A 165 15.40 -13.81 -0.07
C ASP A 165 15.43 -12.27 0.10
N ALA A 166 15.97 -11.55 -0.87
CA ALA A 166 15.98 -10.09 -0.87
C ALA A 166 14.54 -9.52 -0.88
N THR A 167 13.67 -10.08 -1.74
CA THR A 167 12.27 -9.64 -1.84
C THR A 167 11.46 -9.96 -0.57
N ILE A 168 11.69 -11.13 0.04
CA ILE A 168 11.06 -11.47 1.32
C ILE A 168 11.55 -10.53 2.43
N GLY A 169 12.84 -10.16 2.43
CA GLY A 169 13.39 -9.16 3.34
C GLY A 169 12.66 -7.81 3.22
N GLU A 170 12.39 -7.33 1.99
CA GLU A 170 11.61 -6.10 1.78
C GLU A 170 10.17 -6.21 2.34
N ILE A 171 9.53 -7.37 2.21
CA ILE A 171 8.20 -7.64 2.77
C ILE A 171 8.26 -7.60 4.30
N ASP A 172 9.26 -8.23 4.91
CA ASP A 172 9.43 -8.28 6.36
C ASP A 172 9.70 -6.89 6.94
N ASP A 173 10.52 -6.09 6.29
CA ASP A 173 10.77 -4.70 6.68
C ASP A 173 9.49 -3.85 6.54
N ALA A 174 8.74 -4.03 5.47
CA ALA A 174 7.49 -3.30 5.25
C ALA A 174 6.42 -3.63 6.31
N VAL A 175 6.28 -4.91 6.68
CA VAL A 175 5.32 -5.30 7.73
C VAL A 175 5.76 -4.82 9.09
N ALA A 176 7.04 -4.89 9.45
CA ALA A 176 7.57 -4.39 10.72
C ALA A 176 7.35 -2.88 10.86
N ALA A 177 7.61 -2.11 9.79
CA ALA A 177 7.35 -0.69 9.76
C ALA A 177 5.85 -0.39 9.94
N LYS A 178 4.97 -1.16 9.27
CA LYS A 178 3.51 -0.99 9.36
C LYS A 178 2.96 -1.34 10.74
N GLU A 179 3.44 -2.41 11.35
CA GLU A 179 3.08 -2.80 12.72
C GLU A 179 3.50 -1.71 13.73
N THR A 180 4.70 -1.17 13.57
CA THR A 180 5.17 -0.04 14.38
C THR A 180 4.26 1.18 14.21
N GLU A 181 3.88 1.52 12.98
CA GLU A 181 2.95 2.63 12.69
C GLU A 181 1.57 2.43 13.35
N ILE A 182 1.03 1.20 13.31
CA ILE A 182 -0.25 0.86 13.93
C ILE A 182 -0.18 0.99 15.46
N LEU A 183 0.94 0.61 16.06
CA LEU A 183 1.13 0.59 17.52
C LEU A 183 1.59 1.93 18.10
N GLN A 184 2.27 2.76 17.29
CA GLN A 184 2.68 4.11 17.69
C GLN A 184 1.50 5.07 17.66
N VAL A 185 0.99 5.42 18.85
CA VAL A 185 0.00 6.51 19.01
C VAL A 185 0.30 7.32 20.23
#